data_e4b162bd7dadade6f53b4dc47f6dcda3
#
_entry.id   e4b162bd7dadade6f53b4dc47f6dcda3
#
_cell.length_a   1.000
_cell.length_b   1.000
_cell.length_c   1.000
_cell.angle_alpha   90.00
_cell.angle_beta   90.00
_cell.angle_gamma   90.00
#
_symmetry.space_group_name_H-M   'P 1'
#
loop_
_entity.id
_entity.type
_entity.pdbx_description
1 polymer ?
#
loop_
_entity_poly.entity_id
_entity_poly.type
_entity_poly.pdbx_seq_one_letter_code
_entity_poly.pdbx_strand_id
1 'polypeptide(L)'
;MAEFLDFNEISQRIPFANVLDSLNIPYKVKGKELRGEGFIVDTGKNLYFNPKGDDKGSIINFLHARKGGTLRDCAIELKKQFLCEPRTPKRDIPALELDRRHATVGKLGISEESAEYFDIGYCGQKSIMAGKVAFKIIDHNNNHQGYIGINEDKWFYPKGFKRDTLYNLFRQKQEAVILTVSVLDVVHLHTLGFSFVVGLMGQSATGTQFELLQRFKRILLLHPEPENIRNRLSEFAFVKAPPLGKQVREFSKEDISNLF
;
A
#
# COMPACT_ATOMS: atom_id res chain seq x y z
N MET A 1 5.65 -16.92 10.10
CA MET A 1 4.26 -16.70 10.56
C MET A 1 3.32 -17.01 9.40
N ALA A 2 2.19 -17.69 9.66
CA ALA A 2 1.25 -18.03 8.60
C ALA A 2 0.53 -16.74 8.16
N GLU A 3 0.57 -16.43 6.87
CA GLU A 3 -0.15 -15.30 6.28
C GLU A 3 -1.64 -15.45 6.55
N PHE A 4 -2.27 -14.37 7.04
CA PHE A 4 -3.73 -14.34 7.19
C PHE A 4 -4.36 -14.32 5.80
N LEU A 5 -5.28 -15.25 5.55
CA LEU A 5 -5.99 -15.36 4.29
C LEU A 5 -7.49 -15.17 4.56
N ASP A 6 -8.04 -14.09 4.03
CA ASP A 6 -9.48 -13.90 4.00
C ASP A 6 -10.09 -14.67 2.81
N PHE A 7 -10.62 -15.84 3.09
CA PHE A 7 -11.24 -16.70 2.08
C PHE A 7 -12.48 -16.06 1.43
N ASN A 8 -13.22 -15.24 2.16
CA ASN A 8 -14.36 -14.52 1.63
C ASN A 8 -13.93 -13.45 0.63
N GLU A 9 -12.93 -12.65 1.00
CA GLU A 9 -12.38 -11.63 0.10
C GLU A 9 -11.85 -12.27 -1.19
N ILE A 10 -11.04 -13.33 -1.08
CA ILE A 10 -10.50 -14.06 -2.23
C ILE A 10 -11.63 -14.57 -3.13
N SER A 11 -12.64 -15.17 -2.51
CA SER A 11 -13.76 -15.77 -3.24
C SER A 11 -14.66 -14.75 -3.94
N GLN A 12 -14.80 -13.55 -3.38
CA GLN A 12 -15.65 -12.51 -3.97
C GLN A 12 -14.93 -11.68 -5.06
N ARG A 13 -13.63 -11.45 -4.88
CA ARG A 13 -12.85 -10.60 -5.80
C ARG A 13 -12.41 -11.29 -7.08
N ILE A 14 -12.35 -12.62 -7.10
CA ILE A 14 -11.92 -13.38 -8.28
C ILE A 14 -13.16 -13.90 -9.03
N PRO A 15 -13.46 -13.39 -10.24
CA PRO A 15 -14.53 -13.94 -11.05
C PRO A 15 -14.27 -15.39 -11.44
N PHE A 16 -15.28 -16.27 -11.31
CA PHE A 16 -15.14 -17.69 -11.68
C PHE A 16 -14.69 -17.88 -13.14
N ALA A 17 -15.14 -17.04 -14.05
CA ALA A 17 -14.75 -17.10 -15.45
C ALA A 17 -13.23 -17.07 -15.63
N ASN A 18 -12.54 -16.15 -14.91
CA ASN A 18 -11.09 -16.00 -15.01
C ASN A 18 -10.35 -17.27 -14.58
N VAL A 19 -10.86 -17.97 -13.56
CA VAL A 19 -10.25 -19.22 -13.09
C VAL A 19 -10.53 -20.37 -14.06
N LEU A 20 -11.75 -20.47 -14.60
CA LEU A 20 -12.08 -21.47 -15.62
C LEU A 20 -11.19 -21.29 -16.86
N ASP A 21 -11.02 -20.07 -17.32
CA ASP A 21 -10.14 -19.74 -18.45
C ASP A 21 -8.68 -20.12 -18.17
N SER A 22 -8.17 -19.80 -16.97
CA SER A 22 -6.79 -20.13 -16.58
C SER A 22 -6.53 -21.62 -16.46
N LEU A 23 -7.55 -22.40 -16.15
CA LEU A 23 -7.49 -23.87 -16.08
C LEU A 23 -7.83 -24.55 -17.41
N ASN A 24 -8.13 -23.76 -18.47
CA ASN A 24 -8.62 -24.26 -19.76
C ASN A 24 -9.86 -25.17 -19.62
N ILE A 25 -10.75 -24.86 -18.67
CA ILE A 25 -11.99 -25.60 -18.45
C ILE A 25 -13.08 -25.00 -19.34
N PRO A 26 -13.63 -25.74 -20.32
CA PRO A 26 -14.63 -25.23 -21.24
C PRO A 26 -15.97 -25.02 -20.51
N TYR A 27 -16.62 -23.89 -20.82
CA TYR A 27 -17.95 -23.56 -20.30
C TYR A 27 -18.77 -22.79 -21.35
N LYS A 28 -20.08 -22.76 -21.14
CA LYS A 28 -21.03 -21.95 -21.93
C LYS A 28 -21.70 -20.92 -21.03
N VAL A 29 -21.82 -19.70 -21.50
CA VAL A 29 -22.54 -18.64 -20.81
C VAL A 29 -24.02 -18.72 -21.09
N LYS A 30 -24.87 -18.78 -20.07
CA LYS A 30 -26.32 -18.74 -20.18
C LYS A 30 -26.90 -17.75 -19.16
N GLY A 31 -27.14 -16.52 -19.60
CA GLY A 31 -27.58 -15.43 -18.72
C GLY A 31 -26.52 -15.12 -17.64
N LYS A 32 -26.88 -15.31 -16.37
CA LYS A 32 -25.99 -15.12 -15.23
C LYS A 32 -25.28 -16.42 -14.80
N GLU A 33 -25.31 -17.45 -15.63
CA GLU A 33 -24.69 -18.73 -15.30
C GLU A 33 -23.58 -19.09 -16.26
N LEU A 34 -22.51 -19.72 -15.73
CA LEU A 34 -21.51 -20.42 -16.51
C LEU A 34 -21.74 -21.93 -16.33
N ARG A 35 -21.97 -22.63 -17.42
CA ARG A 35 -22.27 -24.06 -17.41
C ARG A 35 -21.15 -24.86 -18.08
N GLY A 36 -20.51 -25.73 -17.31
CA GLY A 36 -19.50 -26.66 -17.78
C GLY A 36 -19.86 -28.09 -17.48
N GLU A 37 -18.95 -29.00 -17.79
CA GLU A 37 -19.14 -30.42 -17.51
C GLU A 37 -19.04 -30.67 -15.98
N GLY A 38 -20.17 -31.10 -15.38
CA GLY A 38 -20.26 -31.37 -13.96
C GLY A 38 -20.33 -30.15 -13.04
N PHE A 39 -20.57 -28.93 -13.57
CA PHE A 39 -20.75 -27.76 -12.71
C PHE A 39 -21.61 -26.66 -13.37
N ILE A 40 -22.24 -25.89 -12.52
CA ILE A 40 -22.93 -24.64 -12.86
C ILE A 40 -22.46 -23.57 -11.87
N VAL A 41 -22.07 -22.40 -12.39
CA VAL A 41 -21.66 -21.23 -11.59
C VAL A 41 -22.71 -20.14 -11.69
N ASP A 42 -23.19 -19.63 -10.57
CA ASP A 42 -23.94 -18.38 -10.49
C ASP A 42 -22.95 -17.21 -10.41
N THR A 43 -22.85 -16.42 -11.49
CA THR A 43 -21.91 -15.30 -11.55
C THR A 43 -22.30 -14.13 -10.65
N GLY A 44 -23.58 -14.01 -10.27
CA GLY A 44 -24.06 -12.98 -9.36
C GLY A 44 -23.63 -13.23 -7.89
N LYS A 45 -23.59 -14.51 -7.50
CA LYS A 45 -23.14 -14.93 -6.16
C LYS A 45 -21.69 -15.38 -6.12
N ASN A 46 -21.07 -15.57 -7.29
CA ASN A 46 -19.76 -16.18 -7.47
C ASN A 46 -19.60 -17.53 -6.77
N LEU A 47 -20.63 -18.39 -6.88
CA LEU A 47 -20.70 -19.71 -6.29
C LEU A 47 -20.99 -20.77 -7.37
N TYR A 48 -20.46 -21.99 -7.16
CA TYR A 48 -20.75 -23.12 -8.03
C TYR A 48 -21.52 -24.22 -7.29
N PHE A 49 -22.19 -25.05 -8.07
CA PHE A 49 -22.75 -26.33 -7.63
C PHE A 49 -22.65 -27.38 -8.74
N ASN A 50 -22.56 -28.63 -8.33
CA ASN A 50 -22.61 -29.77 -9.25
C ASN A 50 -24.07 -30.30 -9.33
N PRO A 51 -24.74 -30.25 -10.50
CA PRO A 51 -26.13 -30.71 -10.60
C PRO A 51 -26.32 -32.22 -10.46
N LYS A 52 -25.23 -32.99 -10.49
CA LYS A 52 -25.24 -34.47 -10.37
C LYS A 52 -24.57 -34.98 -9.10
N GLY A 53 -24.15 -34.10 -8.19
CA GLY A 53 -23.44 -34.45 -6.96
C GLY A 53 -23.62 -33.39 -5.88
N ASP A 54 -22.96 -33.59 -4.75
CA ASP A 54 -23.09 -32.72 -3.58
C ASP A 54 -22.07 -31.57 -3.55
N ASP A 55 -21.18 -31.49 -4.54
CA ASP A 55 -20.13 -30.46 -4.62
C ASP A 55 -20.72 -29.10 -4.88
N LYS A 56 -20.46 -28.17 -3.97
CA LYS A 56 -20.87 -26.77 -4.07
C LYS A 56 -19.96 -25.89 -3.23
N GLY A 57 -19.94 -24.60 -3.53
CA GLY A 57 -19.22 -23.62 -2.72
C GLY A 57 -18.59 -22.51 -3.53
N SER A 58 -17.54 -21.96 -2.93
CA SER A 58 -16.78 -20.87 -3.52
C SER A 58 -15.76 -21.37 -4.55
N ILE A 59 -15.08 -20.44 -5.19
CA ILE A 59 -14.00 -20.70 -6.14
C ILE A 59 -12.83 -21.48 -5.48
N ILE A 60 -12.61 -21.30 -4.18
CA ILE A 60 -11.57 -22.04 -3.42
C ILE A 60 -11.97 -23.50 -3.30
N ASN A 61 -13.25 -23.78 -2.98
CA ASN A 61 -13.78 -25.14 -2.92
C ASN A 61 -13.71 -25.82 -4.30
N PHE A 62 -14.04 -25.09 -5.36
CA PHE A 62 -13.95 -25.58 -6.73
C PHE A 62 -12.51 -26.00 -7.09
N LEU A 63 -11.54 -25.15 -6.80
CA LEU A 63 -10.14 -25.44 -7.07
C LEU A 63 -9.65 -26.65 -6.25
N HIS A 64 -10.03 -26.72 -4.96
CA HIS A 64 -9.73 -27.84 -4.09
C HIS A 64 -10.28 -29.17 -4.64
N ALA A 65 -11.56 -29.19 -5.04
CA ALA A 65 -12.19 -30.36 -5.62
C ALA A 65 -11.52 -30.84 -6.92
N ARG A 66 -10.93 -29.94 -7.71
CA ARG A 66 -10.30 -30.24 -9.01
C ARG A 66 -8.82 -30.60 -8.92
N LYS A 67 -8.08 -29.94 -8.04
CA LYS A 67 -6.61 -30.10 -7.93
C LYS A 67 -6.16 -30.88 -6.70
N GLY A 68 -7.03 -31.01 -5.69
CA GLY A 68 -6.62 -31.52 -4.36
C GLY A 68 -5.83 -30.46 -3.57
N GLY A 69 -5.08 -30.93 -2.57
CA GLY A 69 -4.34 -30.07 -1.65
C GLY A 69 -5.20 -29.57 -0.48
N THR A 70 -4.80 -28.50 0.20
CA THR A 70 -5.62 -27.89 1.25
C THR A 70 -6.39 -26.67 0.71
N LEU A 71 -7.51 -26.32 1.35
CA LEU A 71 -8.23 -25.07 1.00
C LEU A 71 -7.34 -23.84 1.13
N ARG A 72 -6.38 -23.89 2.08
CA ARG A 72 -5.39 -22.83 2.27
C ARG A 72 -4.43 -22.71 1.08
N ASP A 73 -3.94 -23.82 0.56
CA ASP A 73 -3.03 -23.83 -0.61
C ASP A 73 -3.76 -23.29 -1.84
N CYS A 74 -5.00 -23.72 -2.05
CA CYS A 74 -5.85 -23.21 -3.12
C CYS A 74 -6.10 -21.71 -3.00
N ALA A 75 -6.36 -21.20 -1.80
CA ALA A 75 -6.53 -19.77 -1.55
C ALA A 75 -5.25 -18.97 -1.82
N ILE A 76 -4.08 -19.50 -1.42
CA ILE A 76 -2.76 -18.89 -1.73
C ILE A 76 -2.51 -18.86 -3.23
N GLU A 77 -2.80 -19.94 -3.93
CA GLU A 77 -2.65 -20.04 -5.39
C GLU A 77 -3.52 -19.00 -6.09
N LEU A 78 -4.82 -18.95 -5.75
CA LEU A 78 -5.77 -17.99 -6.30
C LEU A 78 -5.36 -16.54 -6.00
N LYS A 79 -4.93 -16.26 -4.77
CA LYS A 79 -4.44 -14.93 -4.38
C LYS A 79 -3.22 -14.55 -5.23
N LYS A 80 -2.24 -15.45 -5.36
CA LYS A 80 -1.04 -15.20 -6.17
C LYS A 80 -1.34 -15.01 -7.66
N GLN A 81 -2.26 -15.77 -8.19
CA GLN A 81 -2.53 -15.76 -9.63
C GLN A 81 -3.45 -14.60 -10.06
N PHE A 82 -4.44 -14.23 -9.22
CA PHE A 82 -5.50 -13.31 -9.62
C PHE A 82 -5.59 -12.05 -8.77
N LEU A 83 -5.12 -12.08 -7.51
CA LEU A 83 -5.19 -10.93 -6.59
C LEU A 83 -3.81 -10.36 -6.28
N CYS A 84 -2.72 -11.08 -6.54
CA CYS A 84 -1.47 -10.39 -6.73
C CYS A 84 -1.68 -9.48 -7.93
N GLU A 85 -1.67 -8.18 -7.69
CA GLU A 85 -1.75 -7.22 -8.78
C GLU A 85 -0.77 -7.68 -9.86
N PRO A 86 -1.22 -7.76 -11.14
CA PRO A 86 -0.28 -7.97 -12.22
C PRO A 86 0.81 -6.94 -11.94
N ARG A 87 2.08 -7.38 -11.88
CA ARG A 87 3.20 -6.44 -11.84
C ARG A 87 2.90 -5.44 -12.93
N THR A 88 2.34 -4.30 -12.53
CA THR A 88 2.06 -3.21 -13.47
C THR A 88 3.36 -3.08 -14.25
N PRO A 89 3.35 -3.21 -15.58
CA PRO A 89 4.59 -3.15 -16.35
C PRO A 89 5.33 -1.95 -15.79
N LYS A 90 6.59 -2.13 -15.36
CA LYS A 90 7.39 -1.06 -14.76
C LYS A 90 7.21 0.11 -15.69
N ARG A 91 6.36 1.08 -15.31
CA ARG A 91 6.26 2.31 -16.07
C ARG A 91 7.67 2.83 -16.02
N ASP A 92 8.28 2.99 -17.15
CA ASP A 92 9.60 3.58 -17.25
C ASP A 92 9.42 5.03 -16.82
N ILE A 93 9.52 5.26 -15.51
CA ILE A 93 9.33 6.58 -14.92
C ILE A 93 10.68 7.28 -15.08
N PRO A 94 10.79 8.28 -15.95
CA PRO A 94 12.06 8.93 -16.20
C PRO A 94 12.60 9.51 -14.89
N ALA A 95 13.88 9.28 -14.65
CA ALA A 95 14.57 9.92 -13.56
C ALA A 95 14.59 11.43 -13.79
N LEU A 96 14.24 12.21 -12.76
CA LEU A 96 14.32 13.65 -12.80
C LEU A 96 15.69 14.10 -12.33
N GLU A 97 16.24 15.10 -13.00
CA GLU A 97 17.38 15.85 -12.50
C GLU A 97 16.89 16.83 -11.44
N LEU A 98 17.27 16.60 -10.21
CA LEU A 98 16.80 17.35 -9.06
C LEU A 98 17.95 18.16 -8.46
N ASP A 99 17.77 19.49 -8.39
CA ASP A 99 18.68 20.38 -7.69
C ASP A 99 18.41 20.33 -6.18
N ARG A 100 19.27 19.60 -5.46
CA ARG A 100 19.18 19.42 -4.00
C ARG A 100 19.56 20.67 -3.22
N ARG A 101 20.38 21.56 -3.82
CA ARG A 101 20.89 22.80 -3.21
C ARG A 101 20.03 24.02 -3.48
N HIS A 102 18.98 23.86 -4.28
CA HIS A 102 18.09 24.97 -4.62
C HIS A 102 17.49 25.60 -3.36
N ALA A 103 17.43 26.92 -3.31
CA ALA A 103 16.96 27.67 -2.15
C ALA A 103 15.56 27.25 -1.67
N THR A 104 14.68 26.80 -2.59
CA THR A 104 13.33 26.32 -2.26
C THR A 104 13.37 25.04 -1.41
N VAL A 105 14.37 24.16 -1.59
CA VAL A 105 14.54 22.94 -0.75
C VAL A 105 14.87 23.34 0.68
N GLY A 106 15.80 24.27 0.86
CA GLY A 106 16.18 24.78 2.18
C GLY A 106 15.02 25.50 2.89
N LYS A 107 14.16 26.24 2.15
CA LYS A 107 12.96 26.87 2.74
C LYS A 107 11.97 25.87 3.35
N LEU A 108 11.97 24.63 2.90
CA LEU A 108 11.16 23.55 3.47
C LEU A 108 11.80 22.91 4.74
N GLY A 109 12.96 23.40 5.17
CA GLY A 109 13.71 22.83 6.29
C GLY A 109 14.47 21.54 5.95
N ILE A 110 14.70 21.26 4.67
CA ILE A 110 15.37 20.05 4.20
C ILE A 110 16.85 20.36 3.99
N SER A 111 17.73 19.67 4.73
CA SER A 111 19.20 19.77 4.53
C SER A 111 19.63 19.07 3.24
N GLU A 112 20.81 19.42 2.72
CA GLU A 112 21.39 18.75 1.54
C GLU A 112 21.55 17.23 1.75
N GLU A 113 22.00 16.83 2.95
CA GLU A 113 22.13 15.42 3.34
C GLU A 113 20.79 14.67 3.31
N SER A 114 19.73 15.29 3.87
CA SER A 114 18.38 14.72 3.81
C SER A 114 17.83 14.68 2.39
N ALA A 115 18.09 15.71 1.59
CA ALA A 115 17.68 15.76 0.20
C ALA A 115 18.35 14.64 -0.62
N GLU A 116 19.62 14.34 -0.34
CA GLU A 116 20.33 13.23 -0.95
C GLU A 116 19.78 11.89 -0.51
N TYR A 117 19.61 11.69 0.81
CA TYR A 117 19.11 10.44 1.38
C TYR A 117 17.72 10.06 0.87
N PHE A 118 16.82 11.03 0.71
CA PHE A 118 15.45 10.81 0.29
C PHE A 118 15.21 11.01 -1.22
N ASP A 119 16.23 11.33 -2.01
CA ASP A 119 16.08 11.71 -3.42
C ASP A 119 15.08 12.88 -3.61
N ILE A 120 15.31 13.98 -2.88
CA ILE A 120 14.49 15.19 -2.92
C ILE A 120 15.28 16.30 -3.62
N GLY A 121 14.60 17.15 -4.38
CA GLY A 121 15.21 18.35 -4.94
C GLY A 121 14.25 19.17 -5.78
N TYR A 122 14.68 20.36 -6.16
CA TYR A 122 13.92 21.23 -7.05
C TYR A 122 14.04 20.75 -8.50
N CYS A 123 12.91 20.67 -9.18
CA CYS A 123 12.84 20.26 -10.58
C CYS A 123 12.75 21.50 -11.48
N GLY A 124 13.89 21.93 -12.04
CA GLY A 124 13.97 23.02 -13.00
C GLY A 124 13.66 22.62 -14.44
N GLN A 125 13.78 21.33 -14.76
CA GLN A 125 13.58 20.84 -16.13
C GLN A 125 12.10 20.76 -16.52
N LYS A 126 11.84 20.77 -17.83
CA LYS A 126 10.48 20.63 -18.38
C LYS A 126 9.93 19.23 -18.09
N SER A 127 9.06 19.14 -17.10
CA SER A 127 8.39 17.91 -16.67
C SER A 127 7.09 18.24 -15.94
N ILE A 128 6.33 17.23 -15.54
CA ILE A 128 5.13 17.44 -14.69
C ILE A 128 5.48 18.00 -13.30
N MET A 129 6.76 17.88 -12.89
CA MET A 129 7.29 18.42 -11.62
C MET A 129 7.98 19.77 -11.79
N ALA A 130 7.98 20.37 -13.00
CA ALA A 130 8.62 21.65 -13.23
C ALA A 130 8.19 22.71 -12.20
N GLY A 131 9.16 23.44 -11.65
CA GLY A 131 8.93 24.49 -10.66
C GLY A 131 8.54 24.02 -9.26
N LYS A 132 8.74 22.73 -8.94
CA LYS A 132 8.38 22.15 -7.63
C LYS A 132 9.58 21.48 -6.97
N VAL A 133 9.56 21.40 -5.65
CA VAL A 133 10.41 20.45 -4.93
C VAL A 133 9.76 19.08 -5.05
N ALA A 134 10.45 18.16 -5.70
CA ALA A 134 9.98 16.82 -6.01
C ALA A 134 10.54 15.80 -5.01
N PHE A 135 9.71 14.87 -4.60
CA PHE A 135 10.01 13.77 -3.70
C PHE A 135 9.85 12.47 -4.46
N LYS A 136 10.90 11.67 -4.54
CA LYS A 136 10.84 10.36 -5.17
C LYS A 136 10.07 9.37 -4.30
N ILE A 137 9.12 8.69 -4.88
CA ILE A 137 8.31 7.68 -4.20
C ILE A 137 8.80 6.30 -4.58
N ILE A 138 9.12 5.52 -3.57
CA ILE A 138 9.61 4.13 -3.71
C ILE A 138 8.67 3.24 -2.91
N ASP A 139 8.22 2.13 -3.51
CA ASP A 139 7.34 1.18 -2.85
C ASP A 139 8.12 0.26 -1.88
N HIS A 140 7.38 -0.59 -1.16
CA HIS A 140 7.95 -1.53 -0.20
C HIS A 140 8.87 -2.59 -0.82
N ASN A 141 8.82 -2.78 -2.14
CA ASN A 141 9.69 -3.68 -2.91
C ASN A 141 10.88 -2.96 -3.56
N ASN A 142 11.14 -1.71 -3.17
CA ASN A 142 12.18 -0.85 -3.72
C ASN A 142 12.01 -0.51 -5.22
N ASN A 143 10.77 -0.47 -5.72
CA ASN A 143 10.49 0.00 -7.07
C ASN A 143 10.11 1.48 -7.07
N HIS A 144 10.61 2.23 -8.06
CA HIS A 144 10.24 3.62 -8.27
C HIS A 144 8.79 3.74 -8.75
N GLN A 145 7.96 4.47 -8.00
CA GLN A 145 6.53 4.65 -8.28
C GLN A 145 6.20 6.03 -8.90
N GLY A 146 7.15 6.95 -8.90
CA GLY A 146 6.99 8.30 -9.41
C GLY A 146 7.49 9.36 -8.46
N TYR A 147 6.99 10.56 -8.66
CA TYR A 147 7.29 11.71 -7.83
C TYR A 147 6.00 12.38 -7.39
N ILE A 148 5.99 12.90 -6.18
CA ILE A 148 5.04 13.93 -5.74
C ILE A 148 5.82 15.23 -5.58
N GLY A 149 5.13 16.36 -5.62
CA GLY A 149 5.81 17.65 -5.54
C GLY A 149 5.13 18.63 -4.61
N ILE A 150 5.89 19.63 -4.16
CA ILE A 150 5.34 20.78 -3.45
C ILE A 150 5.83 22.07 -4.10
N ASN A 151 4.95 23.01 -4.26
CA ASN A 151 5.30 24.38 -4.62
C ASN A 151 4.63 25.30 -3.62
N GLU A 152 5.41 26.11 -2.92
CA GLU A 152 4.96 26.84 -1.73
C GLU A 152 4.34 25.86 -0.74
N ASP A 153 3.05 26.00 -0.41
CA ASP A 153 2.32 25.12 0.52
C ASP A 153 1.38 24.13 -0.19
N LYS A 154 1.41 24.08 -1.54
CA LYS A 154 0.49 23.27 -2.33
C LYS A 154 1.16 21.96 -2.79
N TRP A 155 0.62 20.85 -2.31
CA TRP A 155 1.02 19.52 -2.78
C TRP A 155 0.48 19.24 -4.17
N PHE A 156 1.32 18.64 -4.99
CA PHE A 156 1.00 18.17 -6.32
C PHE A 156 1.17 16.64 -6.40
N TYR A 157 0.08 15.98 -6.76
CA TYR A 157 0.05 14.55 -7.05
C TYR A 157 -0.25 14.37 -8.53
N PRO A 158 0.60 13.65 -9.30
CA PRO A 158 0.32 13.37 -10.70
C PRO A 158 -1.01 12.65 -10.90
N LYS A 159 -1.67 12.91 -12.05
CA LYS A 159 -2.90 12.19 -12.40
C LYS A 159 -2.66 10.68 -12.40
N GLY A 160 -3.48 9.94 -11.66
CA GLY A 160 -3.36 8.48 -11.52
C GLY A 160 -2.29 8.03 -10.51
N PHE A 161 -1.69 8.93 -9.75
CA PHE A 161 -0.85 8.56 -8.61
C PHE A 161 -1.72 7.87 -7.54
N LYS A 162 -1.30 6.68 -7.16
CA LYS A 162 -1.96 5.91 -6.10
C LYS A 162 -1.11 5.93 -4.84
N ARG A 163 -1.75 6.12 -3.69
CA ARG A 163 -1.12 6.03 -2.38
C ARG A 163 -1.12 4.58 -1.87
N ASP A 164 -0.57 3.66 -2.68
CA ASP A 164 -0.56 2.23 -2.39
C ASP A 164 0.69 1.80 -1.62
N THR A 165 1.52 2.76 -1.21
CA THR A 165 2.70 2.53 -0.36
C THR A 165 2.77 3.55 0.76
N LEU A 166 3.70 3.35 1.68
CA LEU A 166 4.08 4.32 2.70
C LEU A 166 5.44 4.92 2.34
N TYR A 167 5.56 6.24 2.46
CA TYR A 167 6.84 6.91 2.22
C TYR A 167 7.90 6.37 3.18
N ASN A 168 9.09 6.05 2.67
CA ASN A 168 10.22 5.50 3.40
C ASN A 168 10.03 4.06 3.97
N LEU A 169 8.99 3.32 3.57
CA LEU A 169 8.73 1.98 4.10
C LEU A 169 9.80 0.96 3.70
N PHE A 170 10.35 1.02 2.49
CA PHE A 170 11.30 0.05 1.96
C PHE A 170 12.61 -0.02 2.77
N ARG A 171 12.94 1.05 3.52
CA ARG A 171 14.09 1.11 4.41
C ARG A 171 13.82 0.52 5.81
N GLN A 172 12.56 0.26 6.15
CA GLN A 172 12.18 -0.15 7.50
C GLN A 172 12.33 -1.65 7.70
N LYS A 173 13.10 -2.03 8.73
CA LYS A 173 13.35 -3.42 9.11
C LYS A 173 12.88 -3.74 10.54
N GLN A 174 12.57 -2.72 11.33
CA GLN A 174 12.18 -2.83 12.73
C GLN A 174 10.71 -3.22 12.87
N GLU A 175 10.33 -3.75 14.02
CA GLU A 175 8.94 -4.05 14.40
C GLU A 175 8.21 -2.85 15.02
N ALA A 176 8.91 -1.75 15.25
CA ALA A 176 8.37 -0.48 15.75
C ALA A 176 8.55 0.62 14.71
N VAL A 177 7.58 1.53 14.59
CA VAL A 177 7.61 2.61 13.61
C VAL A 177 6.92 3.87 14.13
N ILE A 178 7.40 5.04 13.70
CA ILE A 178 6.66 6.30 13.79
C ILE A 178 5.88 6.47 12.49
N LEU A 179 4.57 6.62 12.59
CA LEU A 179 3.70 6.86 11.44
C LEU A 179 3.25 8.31 11.44
N THR A 180 3.51 9.00 10.34
CA THR A 180 3.14 10.41 10.14
C THR A 180 2.24 10.60 8.93
N VAL A 181 1.66 11.78 8.78
CA VAL A 181 0.79 12.17 7.66
C VAL A 181 1.60 12.55 6.42
N SER A 182 2.63 13.36 6.61
CA SER A 182 3.34 14.05 5.52
C SER A 182 4.74 13.47 5.28
N VAL A 183 5.19 13.54 4.03
CA VAL A 183 6.59 13.21 3.68
C VAL A 183 7.58 14.20 4.32
N LEU A 184 7.18 15.45 4.50
CA LEU A 184 8.01 16.45 5.19
C LEU A 184 8.22 16.10 6.66
N ASP A 185 7.21 15.55 7.33
CA ASP A 185 7.34 15.08 8.71
C ASP A 185 8.33 13.91 8.81
N VAL A 186 8.29 13.00 7.82
CA VAL A 186 9.28 11.89 7.75
C VAL A 186 10.69 12.43 7.63
N VAL A 187 10.91 13.39 6.74
CA VAL A 187 12.23 14.00 6.55
C VAL A 187 12.70 14.73 7.81
N HIS A 188 11.81 15.52 8.44
CA HIS A 188 12.12 16.23 9.68
C HIS A 188 12.51 15.27 10.81
N LEU A 189 11.69 14.25 11.07
CA LEU A 189 11.98 13.27 12.13
C LEU A 189 13.25 12.48 11.86
N HIS A 190 13.55 12.19 10.61
CA HIS A 190 14.81 11.58 10.22
C HIS A 190 16.01 12.49 10.55
N THR A 191 15.92 13.81 10.30
CA THR A 191 16.99 14.75 10.67
C THR A 191 17.20 14.84 12.18
N LEU A 192 16.17 14.58 12.98
CA LEU A 192 16.27 14.47 14.43
C LEU A 192 16.90 13.15 14.91
N GLY A 193 17.20 12.22 13.98
CA GLY A 193 17.85 10.93 14.25
C GLY A 193 16.90 9.74 14.39
N PHE A 194 15.60 9.91 14.08
CA PHE A 194 14.62 8.81 14.07
C PHE A 194 14.58 8.17 12.69
N SER A 195 15.31 7.07 12.47
CA SER A 195 15.38 6.39 11.19
C SER A 195 14.13 5.53 10.86
N PHE A 196 13.35 5.14 11.89
CA PHE A 196 12.19 4.26 11.79
C PHE A 196 10.86 5.04 11.63
N VAL A 197 10.82 5.91 10.63
CA VAL A 197 9.67 6.77 10.33
C VAL A 197 9.11 6.46 8.95
N VAL A 198 7.78 6.43 8.84
CA VAL A 198 7.05 6.28 7.56
C VAL A 198 5.92 7.30 7.45
N GLY A 199 5.55 7.66 6.23
CA GLY A 199 4.52 8.66 5.95
C GLY A 199 3.35 8.11 5.12
N LEU A 200 2.12 8.51 5.48
CA LEU A 200 0.89 8.17 4.76
C LEU A 200 0.76 8.88 3.40
N MET A 201 1.44 10.01 3.23
CA MET A 201 1.27 10.90 2.07
C MET A 201 -0.16 11.45 1.93
N GLY A 202 -0.85 11.64 3.04
CA GLY A 202 -2.21 12.20 3.10
C GLY A 202 -2.89 11.94 4.44
N GLN A 203 -4.02 12.62 4.69
CA GLN A 203 -4.73 12.60 5.97
C GLN A 203 -5.41 11.26 6.30
N SER A 204 -5.60 10.37 5.34
CA SER A 204 -6.22 9.06 5.56
C SER A 204 -5.31 7.95 5.07
N ALA A 205 -5.35 6.79 5.70
CA ALA A 205 -4.70 5.59 5.22
C ALA A 205 -5.60 4.83 4.25
N THR A 206 -5.01 4.29 3.18
CA THR A 206 -5.68 3.39 2.23
C THR A 206 -5.74 1.96 2.78
N GLY A 207 -6.58 1.09 2.19
CA GLY A 207 -6.61 -0.34 2.54
C GLY A 207 -5.23 -0.99 2.42
N THR A 208 -4.54 -0.76 1.30
CA THR A 208 -3.19 -1.26 1.05
C THR A 208 -2.17 -0.75 2.08
N GLN A 209 -2.27 0.53 2.48
CA GLN A 209 -1.40 1.06 3.52
C GLN A 209 -1.63 0.39 4.88
N PHE A 210 -2.88 0.07 5.24
CA PHE A 210 -3.16 -0.71 6.45
C PHE A 210 -2.57 -2.13 6.37
N GLU A 211 -2.67 -2.81 5.23
CA GLU A 211 -2.02 -4.12 5.02
C GLU A 211 -0.50 -4.05 5.21
N LEU A 212 0.14 -3.01 4.66
CA LEU A 212 1.57 -2.79 4.82
C LEU A 212 1.99 -2.49 6.27
N LEU A 213 1.10 -1.85 7.05
CA LEU A 213 1.34 -1.52 8.46
C LEU A 213 1.24 -2.74 9.40
N GLN A 214 0.59 -3.83 8.99
CA GLN A 214 0.46 -5.07 9.79
C GLN A 214 1.81 -5.71 10.13
N ARG A 215 2.88 -5.36 9.42
CA ARG A 215 4.24 -5.83 9.73
C ARG A 215 4.81 -5.26 11.04
N PHE A 216 4.24 -4.16 11.54
CA PHE A 216 4.71 -3.49 12.75
C PHE A 216 3.90 -3.93 13.96
N LYS A 217 4.58 -4.18 15.08
CA LYS A 217 3.96 -4.52 16.36
C LYS A 217 3.69 -3.30 17.24
N ARG A 218 4.47 -2.24 17.05
CA ARG A 218 4.36 -0.99 17.83
C ARG A 218 4.37 0.20 16.86
N ILE A 219 3.38 1.08 17.00
CA ILE A 219 3.21 2.24 16.15
C ILE A 219 3.03 3.48 17.03
N LEU A 220 3.93 4.44 16.92
CA LEU A 220 3.71 5.79 17.41
C LEU A 220 3.05 6.58 16.29
N LEU A 221 1.77 6.88 16.43
CA LEU A 221 0.98 7.60 15.44
C LEU A 221 0.99 9.10 15.73
N LEU A 222 1.66 9.86 14.89
CA LEU A 222 1.68 11.33 14.93
C LEU A 222 0.71 11.87 13.87
N HIS A 223 -0.54 12.04 14.26
CA HIS A 223 -1.62 12.45 13.39
C HIS A 223 -2.54 13.47 14.11
N PRO A 224 -2.96 14.57 13.46
CA PRO A 224 -3.81 15.58 14.09
C PRO A 224 -5.18 15.02 14.51
N GLU A 225 -5.74 14.08 13.75
CA GLU A 225 -7.02 13.42 14.00
C GLU A 225 -6.84 11.90 13.99
N PRO A 226 -6.25 11.29 15.04
CA PRO A 226 -5.77 9.92 14.99
C PRO A 226 -6.87 8.85 15.07
N GLU A 227 -8.09 9.16 15.51
CA GLU A 227 -9.09 8.21 16.00
C GLU A 227 -9.38 7.06 15.02
N ASN A 228 -9.72 7.41 13.77
CA ASN A 228 -10.09 6.41 12.77
C ASN A 228 -8.92 5.50 12.41
N ILE A 229 -7.72 6.08 12.28
CA ILE A 229 -6.51 5.33 11.94
C ILE A 229 -6.08 4.48 13.14
N ARG A 230 -6.06 5.06 14.34
CA ARG A 230 -5.72 4.38 15.58
C ARG A 230 -6.59 3.14 15.81
N ASN A 231 -7.91 3.28 15.69
CA ASN A 231 -8.84 2.18 15.93
C ASN A 231 -8.53 0.97 15.02
N ARG A 232 -8.33 1.20 13.72
CA ARG A 232 -7.97 0.13 12.78
C ARG A 232 -6.58 -0.45 13.03
N LEU A 233 -5.59 0.36 13.38
CA LEU A 233 -4.25 -0.12 13.70
C LEU A 233 -4.23 -0.95 14.98
N SER A 234 -5.06 -0.60 15.97
CA SER A 234 -5.15 -1.31 17.25
C SER A 234 -5.69 -2.74 17.14
N GLU A 235 -6.27 -3.12 15.99
CA GLU A 235 -6.68 -4.51 15.72
C GLU A 235 -5.47 -5.46 15.59
N PHE A 236 -4.27 -4.96 15.28
CA PHE A 236 -3.10 -5.80 15.03
C PHE A 236 -1.79 -5.29 15.65
N ALA A 237 -1.73 -4.07 16.17
CA ALA A 237 -0.53 -3.48 16.75
C ALA A 237 -0.83 -2.74 18.05
N PHE A 238 0.19 -2.56 18.89
CA PHE A 238 0.12 -1.60 19.98
C PHE A 238 0.32 -0.18 19.42
N VAL A 239 -0.68 0.68 19.58
CA VAL A 239 -0.70 2.03 19.03
C VAL A 239 -0.70 3.07 20.13
N LYS A 240 0.32 3.92 20.15
CA LYS A 240 0.35 5.14 20.95
C LYS A 240 0.06 6.33 20.03
N ALA A 241 -0.97 7.10 20.31
CA ALA A 241 -1.39 8.26 19.54
C ALA A 241 -1.57 9.47 20.49
N PRO A 242 -0.48 10.16 20.81
CA PRO A 242 -0.54 11.33 21.71
C PRO A 242 -1.26 12.50 21.02
N PRO A 243 -1.92 13.39 21.78
CA PRO A 243 -2.45 14.62 21.22
C PRO A 243 -1.30 15.51 20.75
N LEU A 244 -1.41 16.05 19.53
CA LEU A 244 -0.41 16.94 18.96
C LEU A 244 -0.79 18.40 19.28
N GLY A 245 -0.07 19.03 20.18
CA GLY A 245 -0.25 20.46 20.51
C GLY A 245 0.37 21.41 19.48
N LYS A 246 1.16 20.90 18.54
CA LYS A 246 1.86 21.65 17.47
C LYS A 246 2.08 20.74 16.25
N GLN A 247 2.52 21.32 15.13
CA GLN A 247 2.83 20.52 13.94
C GLN A 247 4.05 19.61 14.19
N VAL A 248 4.08 18.44 13.56
CA VAL A 248 5.19 17.45 13.73
C VAL A 248 6.55 18.07 13.41
N ARG A 249 6.62 18.99 12.47
CA ARG A 249 7.86 19.71 12.11
C ARG A 249 8.36 20.73 13.14
N GLU A 250 7.58 20.98 14.18
CA GLU A 250 7.94 21.87 15.29
C GLU A 250 8.43 21.09 16.53
N PHE A 251 8.38 19.75 16.46
CA PHE A 251 8.88 18.90 17.56
C PHE A 251 10.41 18.88 17.54
N SER A 252 10.99 18.98 18.73
CA SER A 252 12.39 18.70 18.97
C SER A 252 12.64 17.19 19.12
N LYS A 253 13.90 16.79 19.15
CA LYS A 253 14.27 15.40 19.43
C LYS A 253 13.77 14.94 20.81
N GLU A 254 13.82 15.82 21.80
CA GLU A 254 13.36 15.54 23.17
C GLU A 254 11.85 15.34 23.22
N ASP A 255 11.09 16.22 22.53
CA ASP A 255 9.63 16.08 22.42
C ASP A 255 9.24 14.69 21.92
N ILE A 256 9.87 14.23 20.83
CA ILE A 256 9.59 12.92 20.26
C ILE A 256 10.06 11.79 21.16
N SER A 257 11.25 11.91 21.79
CA SER A 257 11.77 10.88 22.70
C SER A 257 10.87 10.66 23.91
N ASN A 258 10.23 11.71 24.42
CA ASN A 258 9.27 11.63 25.53
C ASN A 258 7.93 10.99 25.14
N LEU A 259 7.68 10.79 23.86
CA LEU A 259 6.48 10.11 23.37
C LEU A 259 6.64 8.59 23.28
N PHE A 260 7.83 8.04 23.47
CA PHE A 260 8.07 6.60 23.53
C PHE A 260 7.96 6.09 24.96
#